data_b4f887e7eabb1a82a6857c9f1ba1456c
#
_entry.id   b4f887e7eabb1a82a6857c9f1ba1456c
#
_cell.length_a   1.000
_cell.length_b   1.000
_cell.length_c   1.000
_cell.angle_alpha   90.00
_cell.angle_beta   90.00
_cell.angle_gamma   90.00
#
_symmetry.space_group_name_H-M   'P 1'
#
loop_
_entity.id
_entity.type
_entity.pdbx_description
1 polymer ?
#
loop_
_entity_poly.entity_id
_entity_poly.type
_entity_poly.pdbx_seq_one_letter_code
_entity_poly.pdbx_strand_id
1 'polypeptide(L)'
;MKTAGLLLLVTGIISLSGCALFKRARVHEHNAIESREFNLPIFLYPAKKPQTRKLLIFLSGDGGWIKFEDDLSVKFAENNFFTIGINSRDYFWDQKTPEQTAHDLVQLIRKYALRYKTDQVYLLGYSFGADVLPFIYNQLPLRAKRHVMALEMLSPFSTTDFMVHFGDLANISSDNYPYKVDLEVKKLKIPVFCFYGLDENEKALETIVQKNFVIGSLYGDHHYKDSEYDKIISVLKQKP
;
A
#
# COMPACT_ATOMS: atom_id res chain seq x y z
N MET A 1 23.36 -2.98 -71.94
CA MET A 1 23.60 -2.07 -70.81
C MET A 1 22.61 -2.44 -69.74
N LYS A 2 23.08 -3.04 -68.66
CA LYS A 2 22.24 -3.52 -67.53
C LYS A 2 22.45 -2.56 -66.35
N THR A 3 21.44 -1.85 -65.95
CA THR A 3 21.44 -1.02 -64.74
C THR A 3 20.99 -1.86 -63.57
N ALA A 4 21.90 -2.12 -62.64
CA ALA A 4 21.61 -2.78 -61.38
C ALA A 4 21.04 -1.77 -60.41
N GLY A 5 19.79 -2.00 -59.95
CA GLY A 5 19.16 -1.24 -58.88
C GLY A 5 19.65 -1.71 -57.52
N LEU A 6 20.25 -0.81 -56.75
CA LEU A 6 20.71 -1.02 -55.39
C LEU A 6 19.52 -0.88 -54.47
N LEU A 7 19.07 -2.00 -53.91
CA LEU A 7 18.01 -2.02 -52.85
C LEU A 7 18.67 -1.75 -51.50
N LEU A 8 18.52 -0.52 -50.98
CA LEU A 8 18.93 -0.17 -49.60
C LEU A 8 17.93 -0.74 -48.60
N LEU A 9 18.32 -1.79 -47.94
CA LEU A 9 17.62 -2.33 -46.77
C LEU A 9 17.91 -1.40 -45.57
N VAL A 10 16.97 -0.54 -45.24
CA VAL A 10 17.01 0.22 -43.97
C VAL A 10 16.50 -0.71 -42.87
N THR A 11 17.40 -1.39 -42.18
CA THR A 11 17.11 -2.08 -40.92
C THR A 11 16.96 -1.05 -39.84
N GLY A 12 15.72 -0.67 -39.57
CA GLY A 12 15.38 0.15 -38.37
C GLY A 12 15.70 -0.63 -37.13
N ILE A 13 16.73 -0.21 -36.39
CA ILE A 13 17.00 -0.66 -35.06
C ILE A 13 15.93 0.00 -34.17
N ILE A 14 14.83 -0.73 -33.92
CA ILE A 14 13.91 -0.39 -32.84
C ILE A 14 14.63 -0.75 -31.54
N SER A 15 15.37 0.21 -31.02
CA SER A 15 15.91 0.12 -29.65
C SER A 15 14.74 0.04 -28.67
N LEU A 16 14.55 -1.15 -28.12
CA LEU A 16 13.61 -1.46 -27.06
C LEU A 16 13.98 -0.64 -25.80
N SER A 17 13.51 0.60 -25.74
CA SER A 17 13.55 1.42 -24.51
C SER A 17 12.49 0.98 -23.48
N GLY A 18 11.85 -0.17 -23.68
CA GLY A 18 10.82 -0.71 -22.81
C GLY A 18 11.31 -1.21 -21.44
N CYS A 19 12.62 -1.45 -21.28
CA CYS A 19 13.16 -1.96 -20.01
C CYS A 19 13.27 -0.92 -18.90
N ALA A 20 13.16 0.37 -19.18
CA ALA A 20 13.32 1.42 -18.18
C ALA A 20 12.06 1.59 -17.29
N LEU A 21 10.87 1.34 -17.83
CA LEU A 21 9.60 1.39 -17.08
C LEU A 21 9.51 0.25 -16.04
N PHE A 22 10.02 -0.94 -16.38
CA PHE A 22 10.03 -2.08 -15.45
C PHE A 22 11.12 -1.98 -14.36
N LYS A 23 12.17 -1.18 -14.56
CA LYS A 23 13.23 -1.00 -13.55
C LYS A 23 12.85 -0.08 -12.39
N ARG A 24 11.84 0.77 -12.53
CA ARG A 24 11.39 1.67 -11.45
C ARG A 24 10.65 0.98 -10.30
N ALA A 25 10.17 -0.24 -10.48
CA ALA A 25 9.27 -0.90 -9.54
C ALA A 25 9.96 -1.82 -8.52
N ARG A 26 11.28 -2.01 -8.55
CA ARG A 26 11.98 -2.83 -7.56
C ARG A 26 13.08 -2.04 -6.89
N VAL A 27 12.99 -1.91 -5.59
CA VAL A 27 14.13 -1.57 -4.75
C VAL A 27 15.03 -2.79 -4.76
N HIS A 28 16.21 -2.69 -5.41
CA HIS A 28 17.17 -3.79 -5.49
C HIS A 28 17.93 -3.99 -4.16
N GLU A 29 17.92 -2.98 -3.29
CA GLU A 29 18.54 -2.99 -1.98
C GLU A 29 17.55 -2.38 -0.98
N HIS A 30 16.77 -3.21 -0.31
CA HIS A 30 15.90 -2.80 0.79
C HIS A 30 16.45 -3.33 2.13
N ASN A 31 16.08 -2.66 3.22
CA ASN A 31 16.52 -3.02 4.57
C ASN A 31 15.65 -4.14 5.19
N ALA A 32 14.85 -4.81 4.39
CA ALA A 32 13.88 -5.80 4.82
C ALA A 32 14.37 -7.23 4.64
N ILE A 33 13.73 -8.12 5.38
CA ILE A 33 13.77 -9.57 5.11
C ILE A 33 12.59 -9.90 4.22
N GLU A 34 12.85 -10.21 2.95
CA GLU A 34 11.81 -10.63 2.00
C GLU A 34 11.37 -12.07 2.25
N SER A 35 10.08 -12.33 2.21
CA SER A 35 9.49 -13.66 2.39
C SER A 35 8.13 -13.75 1.68
N ARG A 36 7.61 -14.98 1.55
CA ARG A 36 6.22 -15.24 1.12
C ARG A 36 5.53 -16.08 2.18
N GLU A 37 4.46 -15.56 2.75
CA GLU A 37 3.71 -16.22 3.82
C GLU A 37 2.20 -16.09 3.58
N PHE A 38 1.47 -17.21 3.71
CA PHE A 38 0.02 -17.23 3.52
C PHE A 38 -0.42 -16.58 2.19
N ASN A 39 0.29 -16.88 1.10
CA ASN A 39 0.17 -16.27 -0.23
C ASN A 39 0.58 -14.77 -0.32
N LEU A 40 0.92 -14.13 0.79
CA LEU A 40 1.32 -12.72 0.83
C LEU A 40 2.83 -12.57 0.58
N PRO A 41 3.26 -11.77 -0.41
CA PRO A 41 4.65 -11.35 -0.58
C PRO A 41 4.97 -10.26 0.45
N ILE A 42 5.80 -10.58 1.43
CA ILE A 42 6.02 -9.72 2.59
C ILE A 42 7.46 -9.25 2.73
N PHE A 43 7.61 -8.08 3.36
CA PHE A 43 8.86 -7.45 3.76
C PHE A 43 8.83 -7.21 5.26
N LEU A 44 9.81 -7.75 6.00
CA LEU A 44 9.85 -7.66 7.46
C LEU A 44 10.88 -6.64 7.91
N TYR A 45 10.44 -5.71 8.75
CA TYR A 45 11.28 -4.70 9.40
C TYR A 45 11.16 -4.84 10.91
N PRO A 46 12.14 -5.52 11.55
CA PRO A 46 12.14 -5.68 13.00
C PRO A 46 12.18 -4.32 13.71
N ALA A 47 11.36 -4.17 14.74
CA ALA A 47 11.37 -2.97 15.56
C ALA A 47 12.73 -2.78 16.25
N LYS A 48 13.15 -1.53 16.42
CA LYS A 48 14.39 -1.18 17.12
C LYS A 48 14.45 -1.74 18.54
N LYS A 49 13.30 -1.78 19.24
CA LYS A 49 13.17 -2.42 20.55
C LYS A 49 12.46 -3.76 20.41
N PRO A 50 13.08 -4.90 20.75
CA PRO A 50 12.49 -6.23 20.57
C PRO A 50 11.18 -6.46 21.34
N GLN A 51 10.92 -5.69 22.41
CA GLN A 51 9.75 -5.83 23.28
C GLN A 51 8.57 -4.96 22.82
N THR A 52 8.58 -4.47 21.58
CA THR A 52 7.44 -3.68 21.10
C THR A 52 6.17 -4.52 21.09
N ARG A 53 5.05 -3.87 21.44
CA ARG A 53 3.71 -4.46 21.34
C ARG A 53 2.95 -4.00 20.09
N LYS A 54 3.58 -3.21 19.24
CA LYS A 54 2.97 -2.60 18.06
C LYS A 54 3.37 -3.37 16.81
N LEU A 55 2.39 -3.94 16.14
CA LEU A 55 2.51 -4.57 14.82
C LEU A 55 1.87 -3.65 13.78
N LEU A 56 2.63 -3.22 12.79
CA LEU A 56 2.12 -2.51 11.63
C LEU A 56 2.07 -3.47 10.43
N ILE A 57 0.94 -3.49 9.74
CA ILE A 57 0.79 -4.11 8.42
C ILE A 57 0.63 -2.98 7.41
N PHE A 58 1.53 -2.92 6.44
CA PHE A 58 1.56 -1.86 5.42
C PHE A 58 1.36 -2.45 4.03
N LEU A 59 0.27 -2.10 3.35
CA LEU A 59 -0.03 -2.46 1.97
C LEU A 59 0.48 -1.38 1.03
N SER A 60 1.36 -1.74 0.09
CA SER A 60 1.90 -0.80 -0.90
C SER A 60 0.87 -0.35 -1.93
N GLY A 61 1.24 0.65 -2.73
CA GLY A 61 0.50 1.00 -3.95
C GLY A 61 0.61 -0.08 -5.03
N ASP A 62 -0.04 0.16 -6.16
CA ASP A 62 0.01 -0.65 -7.39
C ASP A 62 1.40 -0.69 -8.03
N GLY A 63 2.24 0.31 -7.79
CA GLY A 63 3.66 0.32 -8.16
C GLY A 63 4.48 -0.78 -7.50
N GLY A 64 3.98 -1.41 -6.45
CA GLY A 64 4.64 -2.44 -5.66
C GLY A 64 5.48 -1.88 -4.52
N TRP A 65 6.44 -2.68 -4.04
CA TRP A 65 7.32 -2.28 -2.94
C TRP A 65 8.49 -1.46 -3.48
N ILE A 66 8.42 -0.13 -3.34
CA ILE A 66 9.42 0.81 -3.85
C ILE A 66 10.08 1.59 -2.70
N LYS A 67 10.94 2.54 -3.04
CA LYS A 67 11.73 3.31 -2.05
C LYS A 67 10.86 3.98 -0.98
N PHE A 68 9.70 4.51 -1.34
CA PHE A 68 8.79 5.15 -0.39
C PHE A 68 8.33 4.17 0.71
N GLU A 69 7.84 3.00 0.33
CA GLU A 69 7.39 1.98 1.27
C GLU A 69 8.54 1.45 2.13
N ASP A 70 9.72 1.24 1.53
CA ASP A 70 10.90 0.78 2.26
C ASP A 70 11.35 1.81 3.31
N ASP A 71 11.56 3.06 2.91
CA ASP A 71 12.00 4.13 3.80
C ASP A 71 11.01 4.39 4.94
N LEU A 72 9.72 4.46 4.62
CA LEU A 72 8.67 4.66 5.63
C LEU A 72 8.61 3.49 6.61
N SER A 73 8.77 2.25 6.12
CA SER A 73 8.82 1.06 6.98
C SER A 73 10.02 1.03 7.90
N VAL A 74 11.20 1.45 7.43
CA VAL A 74 12.39 1.64 8.27
C VAL A 74 12.10 2.66 9.38
N LYS A 75 11.49 3.79 9.03
CA LYS A 75 11.10 4.82 10.01
C LYS A 75 10.10 4.31 11.04
N PHE A 76 9.11 3.52 10.65
CA PHE A 76 8.19 2.87 11.59
C PHE A 76 8.95 1.89 12.52
N ALA A 77 9.87 1.10 12.00
CA ALA A 77 10.69 0.18 12.81
C ALA A 77 11.56 0.94 13.83
N GLU A 78 12.18 2.06 13.44
CA GLU A 78 12.90 2.96 14.34
C GLU A 78 11.99 3.53 15.45
N ASN A 79 10.71 3.72 15.14
CA ASN A 79 9.68 4.19 16.06
C ASN A 79 8.98 3.05 16.84
N ASN A 80 9.62 1.88 16.87
CA ASN A 80 9.21 0.69 17.62
C ASN A 80 7.90 0.06 17.16
N PHE A 81 7.57 0.14 15.87
CA PHE A 81 6.60 -0.75 15.24
C PHE A 81 7.34 -1.93 14.61
N PHE A 82 6.94 -3.16 14.94
CA PHE A 82 7.32 -4.27 14.09
C PHE A 82 6.50 -4.15 12.81
N THR A 83 7.17 -3.88 11.69
CA THR A 83 6.49 -3.54 10.45
C THR A 83 6.56 -4.71 9.48
N ILE A 84 5.42 -5.06 8.90
CA ILE A 84 5.29 -6.03 7.82
C ILE A 84 4.72 -5.30 6.61
N GLY A 85 5.55 -5.13 5.59
CA GLY A 85 5.12 -4.66 4.29
C GLY A 85 4.50 -5.79 3.49
N ILE A 86 3.47 -5.47 2.71
CA ILE A 86 2.87 -6.37 1.72
C ILE A 86 3.01 -5.71 0.35
N ASN A 87 3.64 -6.42 -0.59
CA ASN A 87 3.72 -5.97 -1.98
C ASN A 87 2.37 -6.17 -2.66
N SER A 88 1.56 -5.11 -2.70
CA SER A 88 0.23 -5.16 -3.29
C SER A 88 0.26 -5.54 -4.77
N ARG A 89 1.25 -5.04 -5.54
CA ARG A 89 1.40 -5.36 -6.95
C ARG A 89 1.53 -6.86 -7.19
N ASP A 90 2.37 -7.55 -6.42
CA ASP A 90 2.59 -8.98 -6.59
C ASP A 90 1.40 -9.80 -6.07
N TYR A 91 0.77 -9.34 -4.97
CA TYR A 91 -0.35 -10.06 -4.37
C TYR A 91 -1.64 -9.95 -5.18
N PHE A 92 -1.96 -8.74 -5.66
CA PHE A 92 -3.16 -8.43 -6.45
C PHE A 92 -2.91 -8.47 -7.96
N TRP A 93 -1.81 -9.08 -8.40
CA TRP A 93 -1.59 -9.33 -9.83
C TRP A 93 -2.71 -10.18 -10.43
N ASP A 94 -3.16 -11.17 -9.68
CA ASP A 94 -4.40 -11.90 -9.93
C ASP A 94 -5.49 -11.33 -9.06
N GLN A 95 -6.70 -11.20 -9.62
CA GLN A 95 -7.84 -10.66 -8.91
C GLN A 95 -8.12 -11.42 -7.61
N LYS A 96 -8.34 -10.67 -6.53
CA LYS A 96 -8.73 -11.19 -5.22
C LYS A 96 -10.14 -10.73 -4.85
N THR A 97 -10.64 -11.24 -3.72
CA THR A 97 -11.81 -10.69 -3.06
C THR A 97 -11.45 -10.13 -1.69
N PRO A 98 -12.28 -9.23 -1.13
CA PRO A 98 -12.10 -8.77 0.24
C PRO A 98 -11.96 -9.92 1.25
N GLU A 99 -12.76 -10.98 1.12
CA GLU A 99 -12.78 -12.14 2.00
C GLU A 99 -11.49 -12.95 1.90
N GLN A 100 -11.01 -13.21 0.68
CA GLN A 100 -9.74 -13.92 0.45
C GLN A 100 -8.58 -13.17 1.08
N THR A 101 -8.51 -11.87 0.83
CA THR A 101 -7.44 -11.00 1.36
C THR A 101 -7.50 -10.91 2.89
N ALA A 102 -8.70 -10.76 3.45
CA ALA A 102 -8.87 -10.78 4.91
C ALA A 102 -8.48 -12.12 5.55
N HIS A 103 -8.78 -13.24 4.88
CA HIS A 103 -8.36 -14.57 5.33
C HIS A 103 -6.84 -14.70 5.37
N ASP A 104 -6.13 -14.29 4.32
CA ASP A 104 -4.67 -14.37 4.27
C ASP A 104 -4.03 -13.42 5.31
N LEU A 105 -4.57 -12.21 5.42
CA LEU A 105 -4.08 -11.21 6.37
C LEU A 105 -4.27 -11.65 7.83
N VAL A 106 -5.40 -12.27 8.17
CA VAL A 106 -5.64 -12.72 9.55
C VAL A 106 -4.67 -13.81 10.00
N GLN A 107 -4.23 -14.66 9.08
CA GLN A 107 -3.22 -15.69 9.37
C GLN A 107 -1.86 -15.04 9.66
N LEU A 108 -1.49 -14.02 8.87
CA LEU A 108 -0.28 -13.23 9.09
C LEU A 108 -0.32 -12.51 10.44
N ILE A 109 -1.40 -11.78 10.72
CA ILE A 109 -1.60 -11.10 12.01
C ILE A 109 -1.46 -12.08 13.16
N ARG A 110 -2.15 -13.22 13.10
CA ARG A 110 -2.11 -14.23 14.17
C ARG A 110 -0.71 -14.78 14.42
N LYS A 111 0.03 -15.09 13.35
CA LYS A 111 1.42 -15.58 13.46
C LYS A 111 2.31 -14.58 14.17
N TYR A 112 2.29 -13.34 13.71
CA TYR A 112 3.20 -12.32 14.21
C TYR A 112 2.76 -11.74 15.55
N ALA A 113 1.46 -11.62 15.82
CA ALA A 113 0.96 -11.25 17.13
C ALA A 113 1.38 -12.27 18.20
N LEU A 114 1.32 -13.56 17.91
CA LEU A 114 1.81 -14.60 18.83
C LEU A 114 3.33 -14.56 18.99
N ARG A 115 4.07 -14.43 17.88
CA ARG A 115 5.54 -14.43 17.89
C ARG A 115 6.11 -13.28 18.71
N TYR A 116 5.56 -12.09 18.58
CA TYR A 116 6.05 -10.87 19.23
C TYR A 116 5.22 -10.46 20.46
N LYS A 117 4.25 -11.30 20.87
CA LYS A 117 3.36 -11.04 22.00
C LYS A 117 2.71 -9.66 21.93
N THR A 118 2.36 -9.24 20.69
CA THR A 118 1.68 -7.97 20.46
C THR A 118 0.17 -8.15 20.49
N ASP A 119 -0.52 -7.13 21.00
CA ASP A 119 -1.98 -7.01 21.02
C ASP A 119 -2.45 -5.73 20.31
N GLN A 120 -1.54 -4.96 19.75
CA GLN A 120 -1.81 -3.70 19.08
C GLN A 120 -1.41 -3.83 17.61
N VAL A 121 -2.39 -3.96 16.75
CA VAL A 121 -2.22 -4.05 15.29
C VAL A 121 -2.64 -2.71 14.68
N TYR A 122 -1.84 -2.21 13.77
CA TYR A 122 -2.13 -1.01 12.98
C TYR A 122 -2.12 -1.41 11.52
N LEU A 123 -3.04 -0.87 10.74
CA LEU A 123 -3.16 -1.13 9.32
C LEU A 123 -2.89 0.16 8.56
N LEU A 124 -1.95 0.13 7.64
CA LEU A 124 -1.57 1.24 6.78
C LEU A 124 -1.71 0.80 5.32
N GLY A 125 -2.29 1.66 4.49
CA GLY A 125 -2.33 1.46 3.04
C GLY A 125 -1.90 2.73 2.32
N TYR A 126 -1.22 2.56 1.19
CA TYR A 126 -0.87 3.66 0.30
C TYR A 126 -1.48 3.43 -1.09
N SER A 127 -2.11 4.47 -1.66
CA SER A 127 -2.72 4.42 -2.98
C SER A 127 -3.66 3.22 -3.10
N PHE A 128 -3.48 2.30 -4.04
CA PHE A 128 -4.22 1.05 -4.16
C PHE A 128 -4.32 0.27 -2.83
N GLY A 129 -3.23 0.20 -2.05
CA GLY A 129 -3.25 -0.43 -0.73
C GLY A 129 -4.21 0.25 0.24
N ALA A 130 -4.37 1.57 0.14
CA ALA A 130 -5.34 2.32 0.93
C ALA A 130 -6.78 2.05 0.47
N ASP A 131 -7.00 1.86 -0.83
CA ASP A 131 -8.34 1.58 -1.39
C ASP A 131 -8.92 0.25 -0.90
N VAL A 132 -8.10 -0.81 -0.87
CA VAL A 132 -8.54 -2.16 -0.48
C VAL A 132 -8.67 -2.32 1.04
N LEU A 133 -7.95 -1.52 1.82
CA LEU A 133 -7.81 -1.69 3.26
C LEU A 133 -9.11 -1.65 4.06
N PRO A 134 -10.08 -0.73 3.82
CA PRO A 134 -11.36 -0.70 4.53
C PRO A 134 -12.18 -1.98 4.34
N PHE A 135 -12.19 -2.51 3.13
CA PHE A 135 -12.89 -3.75 2.81
C PHE A 135 -12.27 -4.94 3.53
N ILE A 136 -10.94 -5.05 3.49
CA ILE A 136 -10.20 -6.11 4.19
C ILE A 136 -10.55 -6.07 5.69
N TYR A 137 -10.44 -4.89 6.33
CA TYR A 137 -10.78 -4.75 7.74
C TYR A 137 -12.22 -5.17 8.04
N ASN A 138 -13.19 -4.77 7.21
CA ASN A 138 -14.59 -5.09 7.43
C ASN A 138 -14.87 -6.60 7.30
N GLN A 139 -14.04 -7.36 6.60
CA GLN A 139 -14.13 -8.82 6.50
C GLN A 139 -13.31 -9.57 7.57
N LEU A 140 -12.47 -8.88 8.36
CA LEU A 140 -11.77 -9.54 9.44
C LEU A 140 -12.75 -10.12 10.47
N PRO A 141 -12.47 -11.31 11.04
CA PRO A 141 -13.28 -11.84 12.14
C PRO A 141 -13.17 -10.95 13.39
N LEU A 142 -14.22 -10.90 14.18
CA LEU A 142 -14.31 -10.05 15.38
C LEU A 142 -13.11 -10.21 16.32
N ARG A 143 -12.56 -11.42 16.42
CA ARG A 143 -11.37 -11.68 17.24
C ARG A 143 -10.15 -10.92 16.73
N ALA A 144 -9.95 -10.81 15.43
CA ALA A 144 -8.85 -10.04 14.83
C ALA A 144 -9.12 -8.54 14.95
N LYS A 145 -10.35 -8.09 14.67
CA LYS A 145 -10.75 -6.68 14.76
C LYS A 145 -10.45 -6.05 16.13
N ARG A 146 -10.59 -6.81 17.22
CA ARG A 146 -10.33 -6.30 18.60
C ARG A 146 -8.87 -5.88 18.82
N HIS A 147 -7.94 -6.39 18.01
CA HIS A 147 -6.53 -6.04 18.09
C HIS A 147 -6.14 -4.90 17.14
N VAL A 148 -7.02 -4.53 16.20
CA VAL A 148 -6.75 -3.43 15.28
C VAL A 148 -7.08 -2.11 15.96
N MET A 149 -6.06 -1.30 16.17
CA MET A 149 -6.14 -0.04 16.91
C MET A 149 -6.56 1.13 16.03
N ALA A 150 -6.08 1.16 14.78
CA ALA A 150 -6.39 2.21 13.82
C ALA A 150 -6.12 1.75 12.38
N LEU A 151 -6.75 2.42 11.43
CA LEU A 151 -6.38 2.42 10.01
C LEU A 151 -5.75 3.75 9.64
N GLU A 152 -4.72 3.71 8.79
CA GLU A 152 -4.18 4.88 8.14
C GLU A 152 -4.20 4.67 6.61
N MET A 153 -4.73 5.65 5.91
CA MET A 153 -4.94 5.62 4.46
C MET A 153 -4.19 6.80 3.83
N LEU A 154 -3.23 6.50 2.98
CA LEU A 154 -2.42 7.48 2.28
C LEU A 154 -2.86 7.55 0.81
N SER A 155 -3.38 8.69 0.38
CA SER A 155 -3.88 8.99 -0.97
C SER A 155 -4.82 7.92 -1.55
N PRO A 156 -5.90 7.55 -0.84
CA PRO A 156 -6.89 6.62 -1.38
C PRO A 156 -7.70 7.23 -2.53
N PHE A 157 -8.08 6.37 -3.49
CA PHE A 157 -9.03 6.71 -4.54
C PHE A 157 -10.48 6.41 -4.14
N SER A 158 -11.42 6.72 -5.04
CA SER A 158 -12.86 6.56 -4.79
C SER A 158 -13.35 5.12 -4.95
N THR A 159 -12.63 4.32 -5.75
CA THR A 159 -13.06 2.97 -6.15
C THR A 159 -11.89 2.01 -6.30
N THR A 160 -12.15 0.69 -6.18
CA THR A 160 -11.17 -0.38 -6.42
C THR A 160 -11.88 -1.64 -6.95
N ASP A 161 -11.12 -2.63 -7.42
CA ASP A 161 -11.63 -3.95 -7.83
C ASP A 161 -10.78 -5.12 -7.32
N PHE A 162 -9.82 -4.87 -6.45
CA PHE A 162 -8.92 -5.89 -5.88
C PHE A 162 -8.01 -6.56 -6.92
N MET A 163 -7.64 -5.83 -7.96
CA MET A 163 -6.70 -6.25 -8.99
C MET A 163 -5.82 -5.06 -9.41
N VAL A 164 -4.54 -5.32 -9.66
CA VAL A 164 -3.62 -4.30 -10.23
C VAL A 164 -3.67 -4.39 -11.74
N HIS A 165 -3.99 -3.28 -12.39
CA HIS A 165 -4.08 -3.19 -13.85
C HIS A 165 -2.85 -2.54 -14.47
N PHE A 166 -2.47 -2.96 -15.68
CA PHE A 166 -1.40 -2.30 -16.44
C PHE A 166 -1.71 -0.83 -16.74
N GLY A 167 -2.99 -0.48 -16.88
CA GLY A 167 -3.45 0.90 -17.10
C GLY A 167 -3.11 1.82 -15.92
N ASP A 168 -3.26 1.32 -14.70
CA ASP A 168 -2.97 2.06 -13.47
C ASP A 168 -1.49 2.43 -13.39
N LEU A 169 -0.60 1.51 -13.80
CA LEU A 169 0.84 1.75 -13.90
C LEU A 169 1.22 2.83 -14.93
N ALA A 170 0.29 3.15 -15.85
CA ALA A 170 0.44 4.20 -16.87
C ALA A 170 -0.38 5.46 -16.56
N ASN A 171 -0.93 5.59 -15.34
CA ASN A 171 -1.86 6.65 -14.93
C ASN A 171 -3.13 6.75 -15.82
N ILE A 172 -3.59 5.61 -16.36
CA ILE A 172 -4.84 5.49 -17.11
C ILE A 172 -5.80 4.68 -16.24
N SER A 173 -6.20 5.25 -15.12
CA SER A 173 -7.13 4.58 -14.21
C SER A 173 -8.57 4.64 -14.72
N SER A 174 -9.36 3.62 -14.39
CA SER A 174 -10.80 3.62 -14.59
C SER A 174 -11.50 4.06 -13.31
N ASP A 175 -12.23 5.17 -13.34
CA ASP A 175 -12.95 5.70 -12.17
C ASP A 175 -14.20 4.88 -11.79
N ASN A 176 -14.42 3.71 -12.41
CA ASN A 176 -15.69 2.99 -12.27
C ASN A 176 -15.53 1.53 -11.84
N TYR A 177 -14.64 1.27 -10.89
CA TYR A 177 -14.53 -0.06 -10.29
C TYR A 177 -15.73 -0.37 -9.35
N PRO A 178 -16.04 -1.67 -9.12
CA PRO A 178 -17.24 -2.09 -8.42
C PRO A 178 -17.26 -1.76 -6.92
N TYR A 179 -16.10 -1.67 -6.28
CA TYR A 179 -16.00 -1.41 -4.85
C TYR A 179 -15.85 0.07 -4.57
N LYS A 180 -16.82 0.68 -3.86
CA LYS A 180 -16.82 2.10 -3.49
C LYS A 180 -16.17 2.30 -2.13
N VAL A 181 -15.00 2.97 -2.10
CA VAL A 181 -14.15 3.11 -0.91
C VAL A 181 -14.83 3.94 0.16
N ASP A 182 -15.49 5.05 -0.21
CA ASP A 182 -16.18 5.93 0.74
C ASP A 182 -17.30 5.22 1.51
N LEU A 183 -18.06 4.36 0.81
CA LEU A 183 -19.15 3.59 1.43
C LEU A 183 -18.60 2.56 2.42
N GLU A 184 -17.43 2.02 2.15
CA GLU A 184 -16.81 1.03 3.01
C GLU A 184 -16.15 1.66 4.23
N VAL A 185 -15.50 2.82 4.07
CA VAL A 185 -14.94 3.63 5.17
C VAL A 185 -16.04 4.03 6.16
N LYS A 186 -17.21 4.40 5.68
CA LYS A 186 -18.36 4.78 6.53
C LYS A 186 -18.83 3.67 7.49
N LYS A 187 -18.49 2.42 7.22
CA LYS A 187 -18.81 1.28 8.10
C LYS A 187 -17.80 1.10 9.24
N LEU A 188 -16.62 1.72 9.15
CA LEU A 188 -15.56 1.59 10.14
C LEU A 188 -15.94 2.25 11.47
N LYS A 189 -15.60 1.58 12.59
CA LYS A 189 -15.88 2.08 13.95
C LYS A 189 -14.62 2.37 14.77
N ILE A 190 -13.44 2.08 14.22
CA ILE A 190 -12.14 2.38 14.81
C ILE A 190 -11.62 3.72 14.25
N PRO A 191 -10.60 4.33 14.88
CA PRO A 191 -9.95 5.51 14.33
C PRO A 191 -9.42 5.28 12.92
N VAL A 192 -9.70 6.21 12.02
CA VAL A 192 -9.21 6.24 10.63
C VAL A 192 -8.52 7.57 10.40
N PHE A 193 -7.27 7.52 9.98
CA PHE A 193 -6.49 8.67 9.57
C PHE A 193 -6.32 8.62 8.05
N CYS A 194 -6.70 9.67 7.35
CA CYS A 194 -6.61 9.76 5.90
C CYS A 194 -5.76 10.96 5.51
N PHE A 195 -4.76 10.76 4.67
CA PHE A 195 -3.89 11.82 4.20
C PHE A 195 -3.86 11.88 2.68
N TYR A 196 -3.80 13.09 2.16
CA TYR A 196 -3.55 13.39 0.76
C TYR A 196 -2.39 14.36 0.62
N GLY A 197 -1.70 14.33 -0.50
CA GLY A 197 -0.76 15.37 -0.85
C GLY A 197 -1.46 16.73 -1.00
N LEU A 198 -0.77 17.79 -0.62
CA LEU A 198 -1.31 19.15 -0.81
C LEU A 198 -1.60 19.45 -2.28
N ASP A 199 -0.72 18.95 -3.15
CA ASP A 199 -0.76 19.18 -4.58
C ASP A 199 -1.58 18.12 -5.34
N GLU A 200 -2.24 17.17 -4.65
CA GLU A 200 -3.18 16.25 -5.29
C GLU A 200 -4.46 16.96 -5.72
N ASN A 201 -4.84 16.74 -6.99
CA ASN A 201 -6.03 17.35 -7.57
C ASN A 201 -7.34 16.72 -7.05
N GLU A 202 -7.30 15.43 -6.75
CA GLU A 202 -8.46 14.67 -6.26
C GLU A 202 -8.21 14.15 -4.84
N LYS A 203 -9.19 14.41 -3.96
CA LYS A 203 -9.18 13.93 -2.57
C LYS A 203 -10.51 13.19 -2.32
N ALA A 204 -10.59 11.99 -2.83
CA ALA A 204 -11.81 11.20 -2.97
C ALA A 204 -12.64 11.06 -1.68
N LEU A 205 -12.00 11.09 -0.51
CA LEU A 205 -12.67 10.90 0.78
C LEU A 205 -12.84 12.19 1.58
N GLU A 206 -12.55 13.37 1.01
CA GLU A 206 -12.60 14.66 1.74
C GLU A 206 -13.99 15.04 2.27
N THR A 207 -15.04 14.49 1.66
CA THR A 207 -16.43 14.74 2.05
C THR A 207 -16.92 13.87 3.21
N ILE A 208 -16.10 12.92 3.70
CA ILE A 208 -16.51 12.06 4.82
C ILE A 208 -16.51 12.84 6.12
N VAL A 209 -17.67 12.89 6.77
CA VAL A 209 -17.86 13.52 8.08
C VAL A 209 -18.24 12.44 9.08
N GLN A 210 -17.25 11.94 9.85
CA GLN A 210 -17.44 10.95 10.90
C GLN A 210 -16.52 11.26 12.09
N LYS A 211 -16.98 11.01 13.32
CA LYS A 211 -16.23 11.29 14.55
C LYS A 211 -14.89 10.56 14.61
N ASN A 212 -14.81 9.38 14.03
CA ASN A 212 -13.62 8.52 14.03
C ASN A 212 -12.79 8.64 12.75
N PHE A 213 -13.11 9.56 11.84
CA PHE A 213 -12.40 9.79 10.59
C PHE A 213 -11.71 11.17 10.64
N VAL A 214 -10.39 11.17 10.52
CA VAL A 214 -9.57 12.38 10.52
C VAL A 214 -8.89 12.48 9.17
N ILE A 215 -9.10 13.59 8.48
CA ILE A 215 -8.43 13.89 7.20
C ILE A 215 -7.35 14.96 7.42
N GLY A 216 -6.22 14.80 6.75
CA GLY A 216 -5.10 15.73 6.78
C GLY A 216 -4.41 15.84 5.43
N SER A 217 -3.43 16.74 5.34
CA SER A 217 -2.64 16.92 4.13
C SER A 217 -1.15 16.81 4.44
N LEU A 218 -0.37 16.32 3.48
CA LEU A 218 1.08 16.16 3.51
C LEU A 218 1.71 16.99 2.40
N TYR A 219 2.95 17.43 2.56
CA TYR A 219 3.64 18.13 1.49
C TYR A 219 4.02 17.18 0.35
N GLY A 220 3.70 17.58 -0.86
CA GLY A 220 3.89 16.83 -2.11
C GLY A 220 2.57 16.60 -2.83
N ASP A 221 2.66 15.88 -3.92
CA ASP A 221 1.54 15.34 -4.68
C ASP A 221 1.17 13.93 -4.15
N HIS A 222 0.79 13.03 -5.04
CA HIS A 222 0.59 11.62 -4.70
C HIS A 222 1.86 10.97 -4.09
N HIS A 223 3.05 11.55 -4.33
CA HIS A 223 4.33 11.15 -3.75
C HIS A 223 4.77 12.17 -2.69
N TYR A 224 4.68 11.79 -1.44
CA TYR A 224 5.01 12.67 -0.32
C TYR A 224 6.51 12.94 -0.20
N LYS A 225 6.85 14.08 0.39
CA LYS A 225 8.22 14.38 0.77
C LYS A 225 8.65 13.58 1.99
N ASP A 226 9.92 13.19 2.05
CA ASP A 226 10.48 12.43 3.19
C ASP A 226 10.30 13.15 4.54
N SER A 227 10.19 14.50 4.52
CA SER A 227 9.90 15.30 5.71
C SER A 227 8.54 15.00 6.36
N GLU A 228 7.61 14.38 5.63
CA GLU A 228 6.26 14.08 6.12
C GLU A 228 6.16 12.73 6.87
N TYR A 229 7.19 11.89 6.79
CA TYR A 229 7.17 10.56 7.42
C TYR A 229 6.91 10.63 8.93
N ASP A 230 7.48 11.63 9.61
CA ASP A 230 7.24 11.80 11.05
C ASP A 230 5.77 12.12 11.37
N LYS A 231 5.09 12.86 10.48
CA LYS A 231 3.66 13.16 10.62
C LYS A 231 2.81 11.91 10.43
N ILE A 232 3.08 11.12 9.38
CA ILE A 232 2.44 9.82 9.13
C ILE A 232 2.58 8.93 10.37
N ILE A 233 3.79 8.78 10.89
CA ILE A 233 4.07 7.92 12.05
C ILE A 233 3.39 8.43 13.32
N SER A 234 3.31 9.75 13.49
CA SER A 234 2.86 10.38 14.75
C SER A 234 1.40 10.07 15.08
N VAL A 235 0.53 9.96 14.07
CA VAL A 235 -0.89 9.70 14.29
C VAL A 235 -1.14 8.30 14.85
N LEU A 236 -0.34 7.31 14.45
CA LEU A 236 -0.43 5.94 14.98
C LEU A 236 0.29 5.78 16.34
N LYS A 237 1.08 6.77 16.76
CA LYS A 237 1.68 6.79 18.10
C LYS A 237 0.73 7.33 19.17
N GLN A 238 -0.16 8.21 18.80
CA GLN A 238 -1.16 8.75 19.71
C GLN A 238 -2.07 7.60 20.16
N LYS A 239 -2.26 7.44 21.46
CA LYS A 239 -3.26 6.50 21.94
C LYS A 239 -4.62 7.02 21.50
N PRO A 240 -5.49 6.16 20.92
CA PRO A 240 -6.87 6.53 20.67
C PRO A 240 -7.59 6.87 21.96
#